data_f37b00190acd698ce40179fb78184fe3
#
_entry.id   f37b00190acd698ce40179fb78184fe3
#
_cell.length_a   1.000
_cell.length_b   1.000
_cell.length_c   1.000
_cell.angle_alpha   90.00
_cell.angle_beta   90.00
_cell.angle_gamma   90.00
#
_symmetry.space_group_name_H-M   'P 1'
#
loop_
_entity.id
_entity.type
_entity.pdbx_description
1 polymer ?
#
loop_
_entity_poly.entity_id
_entity_poly.type
_entity_poly.pdbx_seq_one_letter_code
_entity_poly.pdbx_strand_id
1 'polypeptide(L)'
;MKHQKMNRILAAALSAACLVPFAAMVPVDADAADVMSALEITQEMGLGFNIGNSLDSTGYGNYDDITSFEKSWGNPAVTKEMVDTIKAKGFDSVRIPTSWFRHVTKTTDENGNPVYTIDSRWLERVKEVVDYAYQQGMYVILNLHHEEWINRSDFATAYDEMAPQLKQMWTQIATYFADYDQHLIFEGMNEPRAANSGALEWNGNEACYEVVNKLDNDFIETVRSVDSPYKDTRLLMIPGYAASAYSSIYGYLEIPEDDNYI
;
A
#
# COMPACT_ATOMS: atom_id res chain seq x y z
N MET A 1 2.34 -75.62 52.48
CA MET A 1 3.28 -76.30 51.56
C MET A 1 3.54 -75.33 50.36
N LYS A 2 4.84 -75.12 50.12
CA LYS A 2 5.50 -74.41 49.00
C LYS A 2 5.24 -72.90 48.82
N HIS A 3 6.25 -72.17 49.34
CA HIS A 3 6.57 -70.80 49.03
C HIS A 3 6.94 -70.61 47.57
N GLN A 4 6.45 -69.53 46.94
CA GLN A 4 7.09 -68.96 45.80
C GLN A 4 7.47 -67.47 46.06
N LYS A 5 8.77 -67.25 46.01
CA LYS A 5 9.40 -65.91 46.15
C LYS A 5 9.18 -65.17 44.91
N MET A 6 8.68 -63.98 45.04
CA MET A 6 8.53 -63.04 43.94
C MET A 6 9.72 -62.09 43.93
N ASN A 7 10.56 -62.21 42.91
CA ASN A 7 11.72 -61.33 42.68
C ASN A 7 11.24 -59.97 42.19
N ARG A 8 11.56 -58.93 42.93
CA ARG A 8 11.45 -57.55 42.51
C ARG A 8 12.66 -57.23 41.65
N ILE A 9 12.44 -56.99 40.34
CA ILE A 9 13.43 -56.39 39.44
C ILE A 9 13.25 -54.90 39.54
N LEU A 10 14.27 -54.20 40.04
CA LEU A 10 14.40 -52.75 40.02
C LEU A 10 14.84 -52.36 38.62
N ALA A 11 13.97 -51.71 37.84
CA ALA A 11 14.35 -51.08 36.58
C ALA A 11 14.84 -49.64 36.89
N ALA A 12 16.15 -49.45 36.85
CA ALA A 12 16.74 -48.12 36.87
C ALA A 12 16.56 -47.46 35.48
N ALA A 13 15.70 -46.45 35.39
CA ALA A 13 15.60 -45.62 34.20
C ALA A 13 16.77 -44.61 34.19
N LEU A 14 17.74 -44.82 33.31
CA LEU A 14 18.75 -43.81 32.98
C LEU A 14 18.05 -42.72 32.15
N SER A 15 17.82 -41.54 32.75
CA SER A 15 17.48 -40.33 32.02
C SER A 15 18.74 -39.76 31.39
N ALA A 16 18.96 -40.03 30.11
CA ALA A 16 19.96 -39.33 29.33
C ALA A 16 19.43 -37.93 29.02
N ALA A 17 19.90 -36.92 29.73
CA ALA A 17 19.72 -35.52 29.38
C ALA A 17 20.53 -35.21 28.13
N CYS A 18 19.89 -35.13 27.00
CA CYS A 18 20.49 -34.55 25.80
C CYS A 18 20.69 -33.04 26.04
N LEU A 19 21.90 -32.67 26.42
CA LEU A 19 22.38 -31.30 26.30
C LEU A 19 22.53 -30.98 24.82
N VAL A 20 21.51 -30.37 24.23
CA VAL A 20 21.63 -29.70 22.95
C VAL A 20 22.47 -28.45 23.24
N PRO A 21 23.65 -28.28 22.60
CA PRO A 21 24.37 -27.02 22.74
C PRO A 21 23.46 -25.92 22.12
N PHE A 22 23.13 -24.94 22.94
CA PHE A 22 22.57 -23.68 22.48
C PHE A 22 23.67 -23.05 21.66
N ALA A 23 23.69 -23.33 20.35
CA ALA A 23 24.47 -22.51 19.41
C ALA A 23 23.91 -21.10 19.56
N ALA A 24 24.71 -20.22 20.12
CA ALA A 24 24.45 -18.81 20.05
C ALA A 24 24.20 -18.51 18.55
N MET A 25 22.97 -18.16 18.21
CA MET A 25 22.71 -17.54 16.93
C MET A 25 23.55 -16.27 16.93
N VAL A 26 24.69 -16.34 16.26
CA VAL A 26 25.38 -15.15 15.79
C VAL A 26 24.29 -14.44 14.97
N PRO A 27 23.96 -13.17 15.25
CA PRO A 27 23.16 -12.43 14.30
C PRO A 27 23.90 -12.55 12.98
N VAL A 28 23.33 -13.23 12.02
CA VAL A 28 23.70 -13.05 10.63
C VAL A 28 23.39 -11.57 10.44
N ASP A 29 24.42 -10.73 10.36
CA ASP A 29 24.28 -9.45 9.71
C ASP A 29 23.60 -9.84 8.40
N ALA A 30 22.34 -9.45 8.22
CA ALA A 30 21.74 -9.48 6.92
C ALA A 30 22.70 -8.61 6.11
N ASP A 31 23.55 -9.29 5.33
CA ASP A 31 24.28 -8.61 4.26
C ASP A 31 23.23 -7.70 3.64
N ALA A 32 23.52 -6.41 3.58
CA ALA A 32 22.64 -5.46 2.93
C ALA A 32 22.45 -6.07 1.53
N ALA A 33 21.36 -6.80 1.36
CA ALA A 33 20.94 -7.30 0.07
C ALA A 33 20.97 -6.06 -0.79
N ASP A 34 21.72 -6.06 -1.90
CA ASP A 34 21.87 -4.92 -2.76
C ASP A 34 20.47 -4.32 -2.96
N VAL A 35 20.22 -3.17 -2.32
CA VAL A 35 18.91 -2.53 -2.37
C VAL A 35 18.72 -2.14 -3.83
N MET A 36 17.73 -2.75 -4.46
CA MET A 36 17.43 -2.49 -5.86
C MET A 36 17.05 -1.01 -6.03
N SER A 37 17.65 -0.37 -7.02
CA SER A 37 17.25 0.97 -7.44
C SER A 37 15.83 0.97 -8.01
N ALA A 38 15.19 2.13 -8.04
CA ALA A 38 13.87 2.29 -8.68
C ALA A 38 13.86 1.76 -10.13
N LEU A 39 14.94 1.99 -10.88
CA LEU A 39 15.08 1.51 -12.26
C LEU A 39 15.13 -0.03 -12.33
N GLU A 40 15.87 -0.69 -11.43
CA GLU A 40 15.94 -2.15 -11.38
C GLU A 40 14.59 -2.76 -11.03
N ILE A 41 13.87 -2.19 -10.02
CA ILE A 41 12.52 -2.64 -9.67
C ILE A 41 11.58 -2.49 -10.87
N THR A 42 11.59 -1.34 -11.56
CA THR A 42 10.72 -1.13 -12.73
C THR A 42 11.04 -2.10 -13.89
N GLN A 43 12.27 -2.53 -14.04
CA GLN A 43 12.64 -3.56 -15.03
C GLN A 43 12.10 -4.95 -14.64
N GLU A 44 12.12 -5.28 -13.35
CA GLU A 44 11.57 -6.55 -12.84
C GLU A 44 10.05 -6.59 -12.81
N MET A 45 9.37 -5.44 -12.73
CA MET A 45 7.91 -5.37 -12.78
C MET A 45 7.31 -5.94 -14.08
N GLY A 46 8.10 -6.06 -15.14
CA GLY A 46 7.74 -6.73 -16.39
C GLY A 46 6.46 -6.20 -17.01
N LEU A 47 5.56 -7.10 -17.41
CA LEU A 47 4.24 -6.73 -17.93
C LEU A 47 3.26 -6.47 -16.78
N GLY A 48 2.64 -5.29 -16.79
CA GLY A 48 1.66 -4.88 -15.78
C GLY A 48 0.21 -5.00 -16.25
N PHE A 49 -0.70 -5.32 -15.33
CA PHE A 49 -2.13 -5.30 -15.54
C PHE A 49 -2.81 -4.36 -14.52
N ASN A 50 -3.71 -3.47 -14.98
CA ASN A 50 -4.47 -2.60 -14.09
C ASN A 50 -5.83 -3.22 -13.77
N ILE A 51 -6.07 -3.55 -12.49
CA ILE A 51 -7.35 -4.11 -12.00
C ILE A 51 -8.29 -2.95 -11.67
N GLY A 52 -8.72 -2.22 -12.70
CA GLY A 52 -9.56 -1.03 -12.56
C GLY A 52 -11.06 -1.32 -12.57
N ASN A 53 -11.84 -0.31 -12.22
CA ASN A 53 -13.29 -0.34 -12.07
C ASN A 53 -13.77 -1.38 -11.04
N SER A 54 -13.01 -1.54 -9.98
CA SER A 54 -13.27 -2.46 -8.88
C SER A 54 -13.12 -1.73 -7.54
N LEU A 55 -11.96 -1.81 -6.88
CA LEU A 55 -11.73 -1.09 -5.61
C LEU A 55 -11.69 0.44 -5.78
N ASP A 56 -11.50 0.93 -6.98
CA ASP A 56 -11.58 2.35 -7.35
C ASP A 56 -13.02 2.84 -7.61
N SER A 57 -14.01 1.95 -7.63
CA SER A 57 -15.41 2.31 -7.83
C SER A 57 -15.91 3.24 -6.72
N THR A 58 -16.54 4.37 -7.12
CA THR A 58 -17.00 5.42 -6.18
C THR A 58 -18.49 5.38 -5.89
N GLY A 59 -19.21 4.35 -6.36
CA GLY A 59 -20.62 4.16 -6.09
C GLY A 59 -20.92 3.76 -4.65
N TYR A 60 -22.19 3.62 -4.34
CA TYR A 60 -22.62 3.16 -3.01
C TYR A 60 -22.65 1.63 -2.96
N GLY A 61 -22.26 1.11 -1.81
CA GLY A 61 -22.34 -0.31 -1.46
C GLY A 61 -23.00 -0.51 -0.11
N ASN A 62 -22.94 -1.74 0.39
CA ASN A 62 -23.44 -2.14 1.69
C ASN A 62 -22.29 -2.66 2.56
N TYR A 63 -22.11 -2.12 3.74
CA TYR A 63 -21.08 -2.54 4.69
C TYR A 63 -21.30 -3.94 5.29
N ASP A 64 -22.49 -4.53 5.12
CA ASP A 64 -22.70 -5.95 5.43
C ASP A 64 -22.12 -6.88 4.35
N ASP A 65 -21.91 -6.35 3.13
CA ASP A 65 -21.16 -6.96 2.04
C ASP A 65 -20.17 -5.94 1.47
N ILE A 66 -18.97 -5.88 2.03
CA ILE A 66 -17.94 -4.90 1.65
C ILE A 66 -17.60 -4.97 0.15
N THR A 67 -17.72 -6.14 -0.48
CA THR A 67 -17.46 -6.31 -1.91
C THR A 67 -18.51 -5.65 -2.81
N SER A 68 -19.63 -5.23 -2.24
CA SER A 68 -20.68 -4.52 -2.99
C SER A 68 -20.23 -3.18 -3.54
N PHE A 69 -19.23 -2.54 -2.89
CA PHE A 69 -18.65 -1.29 -3.37
C PHE A 69 -17.89 -1.50 -4.69
N GLU A 70 -17.13 -2.59 -4.83
CA GLU A 70 -16.40 -2.95 -6.04
C GLU A 70 -17.34 -3.17 -7.24
N LYS A 71 -18.56 -3.63 -6.97
CA LYS A 71 -19.60 -3.94 -7.98
C LYS A 71 -20.40 -2.72 -8.41
N SER A 72 -20.19 -1.57 -7.80
CA SER A 72 -21.02 -0.37 -8.00
C SER A 72 -20.92 0.22 -9.40
N TRP A 73 -19.85 -0.07 -10.15
CA TRP A 73 -19.67 0.31 -11.56
C TRP A 73 -19.92 -0.86 -12.54
N GLY A 74 -20.49 -1.98 -12.07
CA GLY A 74 -20.93 -3.09 -12.90
C GLY A 74 -19.90 -4.19 -13.11
N ASN A 75 -18.69 -4.07 -12.59
CA ASN A 75 -17.73 -5.16 -12.57
C ASN A 75 -18.04 -6.14 -11.42
N PRO A 76 -17.64 -7.41 -11.52
CA PRO A 76 -17.66 -8.32 -10.38
C PRO A 76 -16.61 -7.90 -9.35
N ALA A 77 -16.78 -8.33 -8.10
CA ALA A 77 -15.73 -8.21 -7.11
C ALA A 77 -14.47 -8.97 -7.54
N VAL A 78 -13.29 -8.45 -7.20
CA VAL A 78 -12.01 -9.10 -7.53
C VAL A 78 -11.89 -10.41 -6.77
N THR A 79 -11.55 -11.48 -7.48
CA THR A 79 -11.34 -12.80 -6.90
C THR A 79 -9.90 -13.27 -7.12
N LYS A 80 -9.49 -14.24 -6.29
CA LYS A 80 -8.16 -14.85 -6.45
C LYS A 80 -7.99 -15.48 -7.83
N GLU A 81 -9.03 -16.14 -8.38
CA GLU A 81 -8.98 -16.78 -9.70
C GLU A 81 -8.74 -15.78 -10.83
N MET A 82 -9.25 -14.54 -10.69
CA MET A 82 -8.95 -13.47 -11.65
C MET A 82 -7.45 -13.14 -11.64
N VAL A 83 -6.88 -12.96 -10.47
CA VAL A 83 -5.44 -12.66 -10.30
C VAL A 83 -4.58 -13.85 -10.73
N ASP A 84 -4.95 -15.07 -10.36
CA ASP A 84 -4.29 -16.29 -10.84
C ASP A 84 -4.27 -16.37 -12.38
N THR A 85 -5.37 -15.95 -13.02
CA THR A 85 -5.47 -15.91 -14.48
C THR A 85 -4.53 -14.85 -15.07
N ILE A 86 -4.44 -13.67 -14.45
CA ILE A 86 -3.52 -12.59 -14.86
C ILE A 86 -2.07 -13.12 -14.78
N LYS A 87 -1.67 -13.71 -13.65
CA LYS A 87 -0.32 -14.28 -13.49
C LYS A 87 -0.05 -15.39 -14.51
N ALA A 88 -1.01 -16.29 -14.74
CA ALA A 88 -0.88 -17.37 -15.72
C ALA A 88 -0.75 -16.88 -17.18
N LYS A 89 -1.15 -15.63 -17.47
CA LYS A 89 -0.95 -14.98 -18.77
C LYS A 89 0.41 -14.30 -18.92
N GLY A 90 1.26 -14.35 -17.90
CA GLY A 90 2.62 -13.82 -17.95
C GLY A 90 2.74 -12.36 -17.50
N PHE A 91 1.78 -11.85 -16.74
CA PHE A 91 1.91 -10.56 -16.08
C PHE A 91 2.71 -10.72 -14.78
N ASP A 92 3.65 -9.82 -14.54
CA ASP A 92 4.54 -9.83 -13.38
C ASP A 92 4.19 -8.74 -12.37
N SER A 93 3.36 -7.79 -12.76
CA SER A 93 2.86 -6.74 -11.88
C SER A 93 1.38 -6.47 -12.08
N VAL A 94 0.74 -5.98 -11.00
CA VAL A 94 -0.64 -5.47 -11.05
C VAL A 94 -0.71 -4.11 -10.36
N ARG A 95 -1.52 -3.20 -10.92
CA ARG A 95 -1.95 -2.01 -10.22
C ARG A 95 -3.36 -2.23 -9.72
N ILE A 96 -3.59 -1.94 -8.45
CA ILE A 96 -4.87 -2.08 -7.75
C ILE A 96 -5.35 -0.66 -7.39
N PRO A 97 -6.01 0.04 -8.33
CA PRO A 97 -6.59 1.34 -8.05
C PRO A 97 -7.59 1.23 -6.90
N THR A 98 -7.46 2.10 -5.90
CA THR A 98 -8.29 2.03 -4.69
C THR A 98 -8.78 3.40 -4.29
N SER A 99 -10.10 3.56 -4.20
CA SER A 99 -10.74 4.77 -3.67
C SER A 99 -11.09 4.58 -2.20
N TRP A 100 -10.72 5.55 -1.38
CA TRP A 100 -10.83 5.44 0.07
C TRP A 100 -11.87 6.38 0.68
N PHE A 101 -12.19 7.50 0.03
CA PHE A 101 -12.98 8.60 0.62
C PHE A 101 -14.35 8.17 1.15
N ARG A 102 -14.99 7.15 0.56
CA ARG A 102 -16.25 6.59 1.06
C ARG A 102 -16.10 5.69 2.27
N HIS A 103 -14.88 5.29 2.56
CA HIS A 103 -14.52 4.38 3.64
C HIS A 103 -13.77 5.12 4.76
N VAL A 104 -13.89 6.46 4.81
CA VAL A 104 -13.25 7.29 5.81
C VAL A 104 -14.28 8.00 6.66
N THR A 105 -14.13 7.89 7.96
CA THR A 105 -14.88 8.67 8.94
C THR A 105 -14.07 9.90 9.33
N LYS A 106 -14.68 11.09 9.22
CA LYS A 106 -14.09 12.33 9.71
C LYS A 106 -14.69 12.69 11.07
N THR A 107 -13.83 12.87 12.05
CA THR A 107 -14.16 13.38 13.40
C THR A 107 -13.30 14.60 13.71
N THR A 108 -13.37 15.08 14.94
CA THR A 108 -12.56 16.22 15.41
C THR A 108 -11.95 15.86 16.75
N ASP A 109 -10.67 16.15 16.94
CA ASP A 109 -9.96 15.94 18.20
C ASP A 109 -10.33 17.01 19.24
N GLU A 110 -9.77 16.90 20.45
CA GLU A 110 -9.99 17.85 21.55
C GLU A 110 -9.48 19.28 21.28
N ASN A 111 -8.58 19.43 20.29
CA ASN A 111 -8.01 20.72 19.88
C ASN A 111 -8.75 21.33 18.68
N GLY A 112 -9.76 20.64 18.15
CA GLY A 112 -10.53 21.10 16.99
C GLY A 112 -9.95 20.67 15.64
N ASN A 113 -8.90 19.83 15.60
CA ASN A 113 -8.32 19.38 14.35
C ASN A 113 -9.10 18.20 13.75
N PRO A 114 -9.21 18.11 12.42
CA PRO A 114 -9.85 16.97 11.77
C PRO A 114 -9.06 15.69 11.96
N VAL A 115 -9.78 14.61 12.27
CA VAL A 115 -9.25 13.25 12.36
C VAL A 115 -9.95 12.38 11.33
N TYR A 116 -9.16 11.73 10.49
CA TYR A 116 -9.64 10.87 9.41
C TYR A 116 -9.28 9.42 9.72
N THR A 117 -10.29 8.55 9.80
CA THR A 117 -10.10 7.13 10.13
C THR A 117 -10.64 6.26 9.01
N ILE A 118 -9.80 5.40 8.45
CA ILE A 118 -10.18 4.42 7.43
C ILE A 118 -10.95 3.28 8.10
N ASP A 119 -12.06 2.84 7.49
CA ASP A 119 -12.82 1.67 7.94
C ASP A 119 -11.94 0.41 7.85
N SER A 120 -11.78 -0.31 8.96
CA SER A 120 -10.93 -1.50 9.03
C SER A 120 -11.37 -2.61 8.07
N ARG A 121 -12.68 -2.74 7.79
CA ARG A 121 -13.22 -3.72 6.84
C ARG A 121 -12.77 -3.43 5.42
N TRP A 122 -12.62 -2.14 5.05
CA TRP A 122 -12.08 -1.76 3.77
C TRP A 122 -10.58 -2.04 3.68
N LEU A 123 -9.81 -1.72 4.72
CA LEU A 123 -8.39 -2.08 4.80
C LEU A 123 -8.19 -3.60 4.66
N GLU A 124 -9.00 -4.41 5.36
CA GLU A 124 -8.97 -5.87 5.26
C GLU A 124 -9.28 -6.36 3.84
N ARG A 125 -10.28 -5.75 3.19
CA ARG A 125 -10.64 -6.11 1.80
C ARG A 125 -9.54 -5.72 0.81
N VAL A 126 -8.97 -4.52 0.93
CA VAL A 126 -7.84 -4.09 0.09
C VAL A 126 -6.66 -5.04 0.28
N LYS A 127 -6.34 -5.38 1.53
CA LYS A 127 -5.28 -6.34 1.85
C LYS A 127 -5.53 -7.70 1.19
N GLU A 128 -6.74 -8.21 1.26
CA GLU A 128 -7.11 -9.49 0.64
C GLU A 128 -6.81 -9.49 -0.87
N VAL A 129 -7.16 -8.42 -1.57
CA VAL A 129 -6.89 -8.29 -3.00
C VAL A 129 -5.40 -8.11 -3.30
N VAL A 130 -4.70 -7.32 -2.50
CA VAL A 130 -3.22 -7.20 -2.58
C VAL A 130 -2.56 -8.57 -2.39
N ASP A 131 -3.00 -9.34 -1.40
CA ASP A 131 -2.45 -10.66 -1.09
C ASP A 131 -2.62 -11.66 -2.24
N TYR A 132 -3.69 -11.57 -3.04
CA TYR A 132 -3.88 -12.44 -4.21
C TYR A 132 -2.73 -12.37 -5.22
N ALA A 133 -2.12 -11.20 -5.38
CA ALA A 133 -0.99 -10.98 -6.27
C ALA A 133 0.36 -11.12 -5.54
N TYR A 134 0.49 -10.46 -4.39
CA TYR A 134 1.72 -10.41 -3.62
C TYR A 134 2.24 -11.80 -3.24
N GLN A 135 1.35 -12.70 -2.79
CA GLN A 135 1.71 -14.08 -2.42
C GLN A 135 2.18 -14.94 -3.60
N GLN A 136 1.98 -14.48 -4.83
CA GLN A 136 2.48 -15.10 -6.06
C GLN A 136 3.80 -14.47 -6.56
N GLY A 137 4.42 -13.59 -5.76
CA GLY A 137 5.63 -12.87 -6.12
C GLY A 137 5.42 -11.84 -7.24
N MET A 138 4.21 -11.28 -7.36
CA MET A 138 3.96 -10.18 -8.28
C MET A 138 4.26 -8.84 -7.59
N TYR A 139 4.72 -7.87 -8.35
CA TYR A 139 4.73 -6.48 -7.90
C TYR A 139 3.29 -5.94 -7.86
N VAL A 140 2.98 -5.22 -6.80
CA VAL A 140 1.64 -4.65 -6.58
C VAL A 140 1.75 -3.16 -6.36
N ILE A 141 1.04 -2.36 -7.15
CA ILE A 141 0.93 -0.91 -6.96
C ILE A 141 -0.42 -0.62 -6.31
N LEU A 142 -0.40 0.01 -5.14
CA LEU A 142 -1.56 0.45 -4.38
C LEU A 142 -1.56 1.98 -4.26
N ASN A 143 -2.72 2.64 -4.45
CA ASN A 143 -2.80 4.09 -4.49
C ASN A 143 -3.99 4.70 -3.74
N LEU A 144 -4.03 6.05 -3.72
CA LEU A 144 -5.23 6.85 -3.54
C LEU A 144 -5.77 7.21 -4.92
N HIS A 145 -6.94 6.64 -5.32
CA HIS A 145 -7.39 6.74 -6.72
C HIS A 145 -8.39 7.88 -6.96
N HIS A 146 -9.67 7.67 -6.76
CA HIS A 146 -10.70 8.70 -6.96
C HIS A 146 -11.05 9.35 -5.62
N GLU A 147 -10.24 10.32 -5.22
CA GLU A 147 -10.41 11.02 -3.95
C GLU A 147 -11.07 12.40 -4.20
N GLU A 148 -12.36 12.54 -3.87
CA GLU A 148 -13.12 13.79 -4.10
C GLU A 148 -12.52 14.99 -3.35
N TRP A 149 -11.83 14.74 -2.23
CA TRP A 149 -11.17 15.78 -1.44
C TRP A 149 -9.82 16.25 -2.05
N ILE A 150 -9.22 15.47 -2.97
CA ILE A 150 -8.08 15.87 -3.81
C ILE A 150 -8.61 16.54 -5.09
N ASN A 151 -9.50 15.86 -5.83
CA ASN A 151 -9.99 16.31 -7.12
C ASN A 151 -11.12 17.32 -6.94
N ARG A 152 -10.77 18.57 -6.66
CA ARG A 152 -11.69 19.67 -6.32
C ARG A 152 -11.42 20.93 -7.17
N SER A 153 -12.45 21.74 -7.39
CA SER A 153 -12.36 22.90 -8.28
C SER A 153 -11.41 24.00 -7.77
N ASP A 154 -11.21 24.11 -6.48
CA ASP A 154 -10.31 25.07 -5.81
C ASP A 154 -8.94 24.47 -5.44
N PHE A 155 -8.53 23.41 -6.14
CA PHE A 155 -7.30 22.65 -5.92
C PHE A 155 -6.07 23.53 -5.69
N ALA A 156 -5.89 24.58 -6.52
CA ALA A 156 -4.74 25.48 -6.45
C ALA A 156 -4.58 26.24 -5.11
N THR A 157 -5.62 26.28 -4.28
CA THR A 157 -5.63 27.03 -3.00
C THR A 157 -5.97 26.14 -1.81
N ALA A 158 -6.22 24.86 -2.00
CA ALA A 158 -6.76 23.96 -0.99
C ALA A 158 -5.68 23.09 -0.28
N TYR A 159 -4.40 23.38 -0.48
CA TYR A 159 -3.32 22.58 0.08
C TYR A 159 -3.46 22.36 1.60
N ASP A 160 -3.70 23.43 2.37
CA ASP A 160 -3.79 23.36 3.84
C ASP A 160 -4.98 22.49 4.33
N GLU A 161 -5.98 22.27 3.49
CA GLU A 161 -7.10 21.37 3.77
C GLU A 161 -6.79 19.91 3.36
N MET A 162 -6.08 19.73 2.23
CA MET A 162 -5.78 18.42 1.68
C MET A 162 -4.63 17.71 2.40
N ALA A 163 -3.56 18.43 2.70
CA ALA A 163 -2.34 17.86 3.26
C ALA A 163 -2.55 17.08 4.58
N PRO A 164 -3.33 17.58 5.57
CA PRO A 164 -3.59 16.81 6.80
C PRO A 164 -4.35 15.49 6.54
N GLN A 165 -5.25 15.48 5.56
CA GLN A 165 -5.98 14.26 5.21
C GLN A 165 -5.06 13.28 4.49
N LEU A 166 -4.25 13.73 3.52
CA LEU A 166 -3.27 12.91 2.81
C LEU A 166 -2.32 12.20 3.79
N LYS A 167 -1.73 12.97 4.71
CA LYS A 167 -0.81 12.45 5.71
C LYS A 167 -1.47 11.40 6.61
N GLN A 168 -2.67 11.66 7.11
CA GLN A 168 -3.37 10.72 7.97
C GLN A 168 -3.79 9.44 7.23
N MET A 169 -4.20 9.57 5.96
CA MET A 169 -4.53 8.41 5.12
C MET A 169 -3.29 7.55 4.89
N TRP A 170 -2.20 8.13 4.40
CA TRP A 170 -0.97 7.40 4.12
C TRP A 170 -0.31 6.83 5.38
N THR A 171 -0.40 7.52 6.53
CA THR A 171 0.07 6.95 7.80
C THR A 171 -0.67 5.64 8.11
N GLN A 172 -1.98 5.58 7.96
CA GLN A 172 -2.76 4.38 8.23
C GLN A 172 -2.48 3.28 7.22
N ILE A 173 -2.44 3.60 5.92
CA ILE A 173 -2.16 2.65 4.84
C ILE A 173 -0.74 2.08 5.02
N ALA A 174 0.28 2.93 5.14
CA ALA A 174 1.66 2.49 5.26
C ALA A 174 1.90 1.67 6.55
N THR A 175 1.24 2.03 7.66
CA THR A 175 1.29 1.24 8.91
C THR A 175 0.65 -0.13 8.71
N TYR A 176 -0.51 -0.20 8.04
CA TYR A 176 -1.22 -1.46 7.82
C TYR A 176 -0.45 -2.45 6.94
N PHE A 177 0.34 -1.93 5.99
CA PHE A 177 1.16 -2.68 5.07
C PHE A 177 2.67 -2.63 5.41
N ALA A 178 3.04 -2.32 6.66
CA ALA A 178 4.43 -2.10 7.06
C ALA A 178 5.35 -3.31 6.82
N ASP A 179 4.82 -4.54 6.95
CA ASP A 179 5.58 -5.79 6.82
C ASP A 179 5.72 -6.30 5.36
N TYR A 180 5.11 -5.62 4.39
CA TYR A 180 5.27 -5.97 2.98
C TYR A 180 6.60 -5.43 2.45
N ASP A 181 7.32 -6.25 1.68
CA ASP A 181 8.62 -5.90 1.11
C ASP A 181 8.50 -5.01 -0.15
N GLN A 182 9.57 -4.93 -0.94
CA GLN A 182 9.66 -4.11 -2.16
C GLN A 182 8.67 -4.49 -3.27
N HIS A 183 8.01 -5.66 -3.17
CA HIS A 183 6.97 -6.03 -4.13
C HIS A 183 5.67 -5.24 -3.95
N LEU A 184 5.47 -4.56 -2.80
CA LEU A 184 4.36 -3.63 -2.64
C LEU A 184 4.84 -2.20 -2.79
N ILE A 185 4.38 -1.53 -3.83
CA ILE A 185 4.71 -0.16 -4.22
C ILE A 185 3.54 0.73 -3.85
N PHE A 186 3.81 1.93 -3.33
CA PHE A 186 2.78 2.91 -3.07
C PHE A 186 2.82 4.03 -4.11
N GLU A 187 1.66 4.34 -4.68
CA GLU A 187 1.45 5.48 -5.57
C GLU A 187 0.64 6.56 -4.83
N GLY A 188 1.23 7.71 -4.60
CA GLY A 188 0.72 8.74 -3.70
C GLY A 188 -0.69 9.20 -4.03
N MET A 189 -0.95 9.48 -5.29
CA MET A 189 -2.24 9.95 -5.83
C MET A 189 -2.39 9.48 -7.28
N ASN A 190 -3.64 9.34 -7.77
CA ASN A 190 -3.89 8.94 -9.15
C ASN A 190 -3.73 10.10 -10.14
N GLU A 191 -4.66 11.03 -10.14
CA GLU A 191 -4.74 12.16 -11.08
C GLU A 191 -5.09 13.44 -10.33
N PRO A 192 -4.19 13.99 -9.48
CA PRO A 192 -4.48 15.19 -8.70
C PRO A 192 -4.70 16.37 -9.62
N ARG A 193 -5.89 17.01 -9.52
CA ARG A 193 -6.26 18.10 -10.43
C ARG A 193 -7.38 19.00 -9.92
N ALA A 194 -7.48 20.17 -10.51
CA ALA A 194 -8.57 21.11 -10.30
C ALA A 194 -9.84 20.63 -11.06
N ALA A 195 -10.56 19.66 -10.51
CA ALA A 195 -11.72 19.06 -11.15
C ALA A 195 -12.84 20.09 -11.39
N ASN A 196 -13.55 19.95 -12.52
CA ASN A 196 -14.64 20.83 -12.94
C ASN A 196 -14.24 22.30 -13.14
N SER A 197 -12.97 22.60 -13.42
CA SER A 197 -12.44 23.96 -13.62
C SER A 197 -12.18 24.31 -15.09
N GLY A 198 -12.82 23.61 -16.01
CA GLY A 198 -12.69 23.84 -17.46
C GLY A 198 -11.28 23.51 -17.98
N ALA A 199 -10.64 24.46 -18.65
CA ALA A 199 -9.31 24.23 -19.22
C ALA A 199 -8.23 23.97 -18.15
N LEU A 200 -8.42 24.49 -16.94
CA LEU A 200 -7.48 24.31 -15.83
C LEU A 200 -7.46 22.85 -15.37
N GLU A 201 -8.56 22.12 -15.48
CA GLU A 201 -8.67 20.73 -15.02
C GLU A 201 -7.58 19.83 -15.60
N TRP A 202 -7.29 19.94 -16.88
CA TRP A 202 -6.33 19.05 -17.55
C TRP A 202 -4.98 19.71 -17.85
N ASN A 203 -4.92 21.05 -17.90
CA ASN A 203 -3.69 21.74 -18.21
C ASN A 203 -2.94 22.24 -16.97
N GLY A 204 -3.68 22.52 -15.86
CA GLY A 204 -3.10 23.12 -14.68
C GLY A 204 -2.61 24.56 -14.90
N ASN A 205 -1.94 25.07 -13.90
CA ASN A 205 -1.12 26.27 -13.89
C ASN A 205 -0.07 26.15 -12.80
N GLU A 206 0.82 27.13 -12.68
CA GLU A 206 1.90 27.13 -11.70
C GLU A 206 1.43 26.84 -10.27
N ALA A 207 0.34 27.47 -9.81
CA ALA A 207 -0.20 27.22 -8.48
C ALA A 207 -0.72 25.78 -8.30
N CYS A 208 -1.30 25.18 -9.36
CA CYS A 208 -1.69 23.77 -9.34
C CYS A 208 -0.47 22.83 -9.25
N TYR A 209 0.58 23.13 -10.00
CA TYR A 209 1.80 22.32 -10.00
C TYR A 209 2.51 22.38 -8.63
N GLU A 210 2.61 23.57 -8.03
CA GLU A 210 3.13 23.73 -6.67
C GLU A 210 2.36 22.91 -5.63
N VAL A 211 1.04 22.83 -5.74
CA VAL A 211 0.22 22.04 -4.82
C VAL A 211 0.49 20.56 -4.99
N VAL A 212 0.59 20.04 -6.22
CA VAL A 212 0.94 18.64 -6.46
C VAL A 212 2.30 18.32 -5.86
N ASN A 213 3.32 19.12 -6.16
CA ASN A 213 4.68 18.90 -5.66
C ASN A 213 4.74 18.89 -4.12
N LYS A 214 3.98 19.78 -3.45
CA LYS A 214 3.88 19.76 -1.98
C LYS A 214 3.20 18.51 -1.46
N LEU A 215 2.12 18.05 -2.10
CA LEU A 215 1.43 16.82 -1.70
C LEU A 215 2.28 15.57 -1.94
N ASP A 216 3.07 15.54 -3.01
CA ASP A 216 4.01 14.46 -3.28
C ASP A 216 5.12 14.38 -2.22
N ASN A 217 5.68 15.54 -1.82
CA ASN A 217 6.62 15.60 -0.70
C ASN A 217 5.98 15.11 0.61
N ASP A 218 4.78 15.59 0.93
CA ASP A 218 4.03 15.15 2.12
C ASP A 218 3.77 13.65 2.13
N PHE A 219 3.45 13.06 0.98
CA PHE A 219 3.28 11.62 0.82
C PHE A 219 4.57 10.87 1.15
N ILE A 220 5.69 11.25 0.51
CA ILE A 220 6.99 10.61 0.70
C ILE A 220 7.42 10.70 2.16
N GLU A 221 7.45 11.91 2.73
CA GLU A 221 7.81 12.13 4.13
C GLU A 221 6.94 11.30 5.08
N THR A 222 5.64 11.23 4.82
CA THR A 222 4.70 10.46 5.64
C THR A 222 5.03 8.98 5.60
N VAL A 223 5.19 8.39 4.41
CA VAL A 223 5.49 6.96 4.29
C VAL A 223 6.85 6.62 4.90
N ARG A 224 7.88 7.45 4.67
CA ARG A 224 9.23 7.27 5.25
C ARG A 224 9.25 7.42 6.78
N SER A 225 8.27 8.13 7.37
CA SER A 225 8.15 8.27 8.83
C SER A 225 7.52 7.07 9.54
N VAL A 226 6.82 6.20 8.81
CA VAL A 226 6.17 5.02 9.39
C VAL A 226 7.22 3.97 9.75
N ASP A 227 7.08 3.38 10.95
CA ASP A 227 7.96 2.31 11.39
C ASP A 227 7.72 1.03 10.56
N SER A 228 8.67 0.71 9.71
CA SER A 228 8.64 -0.45 8.81
C SER A 228 10.07 -0.88 8.50
N PRO A 229 10.37 -2.18 8.42
CA PRO A 229 11.68 -2.68 7.97
C PRO A 229 11.99 -2.27 6.52
N TYR A 230 10.99 -1.88 5.74
CA TYR A 230 11.10 -1.54 4.32
C TYR A 230 10.88 -0.05 4.03
N LYS A 231 10.78 0.80 5.05
CA LYS A 231 10.46 2.23 4.88
C LYS A 231 11.41 2.95 3.94
N ASP A 232 12.71 2.64 4.01
CA ASP A 232 13.75 3.31 3.23
C ASP A 232 14.00 2.64 1.86
N THR A 233 13.44 1.45 1.61
CA THR A 233 13.64 0.66 0.38
C THR A 233 12.37 0.47 -0.44
N ARG A 234 11.20 0.80 0.13
CA ARG A 234 9.91 0.72 -0.59
C ARG A 234 9.88 1.74 -1.71
N LEU A 235 9.62 1.28 -2.93
CA LEU A 235 9.41 2.16 -4.06
C LEU A 235 8.13 2.98 -3.88
N LEU A 236 8.22 4.28 -4.15
CA LEU A 236 7.10 5.21 -4.13
C LEU A 236 6.93 5.80 -5.51
N MET A 237 5.68 5.94 -5.96
CA MET A 237 5.33 6.57 -7.22
C MET A 237 4.62 7.90 -6.95
N ILE A 238 5.07 8.94 -7.62
CA ILE A 238 4.48 10.28 -7.56
C ILE A 238 3.93 10.70 -8.92
N PRO A 239 2.73 11.29 -9.00
CA PRO A 239 2.18 11.78 -10.23
C PRO A 239 2.57 13.24 -10.49
N GLY A 240 2.73 13.63 -11.73
CA GLY A 240 2.58 15.04 -12.10
C GLY A 240 1.10 15.45 -12.08
N TYR A 241 0.82 16.74 -12.22
CA TYR A 241 -0.54 17.26 -12.30
C TYR A 241 -1.38 16.53 -13.36
N ALA A 242 -2.57 16.07 -12.96
CA ALA A 242 -3.48 15.25 -13.76
C ALA A 242 -2.85 13.96 -14.32
N ALA A 243 -1.78 13.44 -13.68
CA ALA A 243 -0.92 12.35 -14.17
C ALA A 243 -0.46 12.55 -15.63
N SER A 244 -0.30 13.80 -16.03
CA SER A 244 0.04 14.18 -17.40
C SER A 244 1.55 14.07 -17.64
N ALA A 245 1.93 13.25 -18.63
CA ALA A 245 3.31 13.19 -19.11
C ALA A 245 3.84 14.57 -19.56
N TYR A 246 2.96 15.44 -20.05
CA TYR A 246 3.32 16.80 -20.43
C TYR A 246 3.86 17.60 -19.23
N SER A 247 3.14 17.61 -18.09
CA SER A 247 3.57 18.32 -16.89
C SER A 247 4.92 17.81 -16.36
N SER A 248 5.13 16.51 -16.43
CA SER A 248 6.40 15.89 -15.98
C SER A 248 7.57 16.22 -16.93
N ILE A 249 7.37 16.12 -18.26
CA ILE A 249 8.42 16.36 -19.28
C ILE A 249 8.85 17.83 -19.31
N TYR A 250 7.91 18.77 -19.13
CA TYR A 250 8.21 20.20 -19.19
C TYR A 250 8.70 20.79 -17.84
N GLY A 251 9.01 19.94 -16.85
CA GLY A 251 9.67 20.35 -15.63
C GLY A 251 8.73 20.98 -14.58
N TYR A 252 7.45 20.68 -14.64
CA TYR A 252 6.48 21.10 -13.62
C TYR A 252 6.39 20.12 -12.44
N LEU A 253 6.92 18.91 -12.60
CA LEU A 253 7.09 17.95 -11.54
C LEU A 253 8.47 18.18 -10.91
N GLU A 254 8.49 18.54 -9.64
CA GLU A 254 9.69 18.60 -8.82
C GLU A 254 9.91 17.23 -8.19
N ILE A 255 11.04 16.60 -8.53
CA ILE A 255 11.37 15.28 -7.99
C ILE A 255 12.00 15.47 -6.62
N PRO A 256 11.40 14.95 -5.53
CA PRO A 256 11.94 15.06 -4.18
C PRO A 256 13.28 14.32 -4.04
N GLU A 257 14.09 14.73 -3.05
CA GLU A 257 15.31 14.02 -2.66
C GLU A 257 14.92 12.75 -1.88
N ASP A 258 14.83 11.63 -2.58
CA ASP A 258 14.58 10.29 -2.00
C ASP A 258 15.19 9.24 -2.94
N ASP A 259 15.95 8.29 -2.39
CA ASP A 259 16.68 7.29 -3.19
C ASP A 259 15.76 6.20 -3.77
N ASN A 260 14.49 6.13 -3.33
CA ASN A 260 13.53 5.07 -3.68
C ASN A 260 12.16 5.60 -4.13
N TYR A 261 12.14 6.53 -5.07
CA TYR A 261 10.92 6.98 -5.74
C TYR A 261 11.07 6.92 -7.27
N ILE A 262 9.96 6.97 -7.98
CA ILE A 262 9.94 7.03 -9.45
C ILE A 262 9.47 8.38 -9.93
#